data_21bd2a383407d7adcf0b8b02635ffdfa
#
_entry.id   21bd2a383407d7adcf0b8b02635ffdfa
#
_cell.length_a   1.000
_cell.length_b   1.000
_cell.length_c   1.000
_cell.angle_alpha   90.00
_cell.angle_beta   90.00
_cell.angle_gamma   90.00
#
_symmetry.space_group_name_H-M   'P 1'
#
loop_
_entity.id
_entity.type
_entity.pdbx_description
1 polymer ?
#
loop_
_entity_poly.entity_id
_entity_poly.type
_entity_poly.pdbx_seq_one_letter_code
_entity_poly.pdbx_strand_id
1 'polypeptide(L)'
;RDLWDVIRGLKREGRAIVISTHYMDEVEYLCDRVLVMDRGRILASGTPRELMNEYGPESVVEIELDQRHVDTAALSGLDAVTGVKVDDERILLYTAHTARTLMDLAAYAQRMNLPLGDLRTRSASMDDVFIALTGRSVRA
;
A
#
# COMPACT_ATOMS: atom_id res chain seq x y z
N ARG A 1 -13.76 -6.53 16.52
CA ARG A 1 -12.58 -6.93 17.31
C ARG A 1 -12.84 -8.13 18.17
N ASP A 2 -14.03 -8.23 18.73
CA ASP A 2 -14.41 -9.42 19.51
C ASP A 2 -14.32 -10.68 18.65
N LEU A 3 -14.73 -10.58 17.37
CA LEU A 3 -14.62 -11.69 16.43
C LEU A 3 -13.15 -12.06 16.20
N TRP A 4 -12.27 -11.07 16.11
CA TRP A 4 -10.84 -11.32 15.93
C TRP A 4 -10.26 -12.09 17.13
N ASP A 5 -10.68 -11.74 18.33
CA ASP A 5 -10.23 -12.42 19.53
C ASP A 5 -10.70 -13.88 19.56
N VAL A 6 -11.95 -14.13 19.13
CA VAL A 6 -12.49 -15.49 19.02
C VAL A 6 -11.65 -16.31 18.01
N ILE A 7 -11.37 -15.75 16.85
CA ILE A 7 -10.58 -16.43 15.82
C ILE A 7 -9.18 -16.75 16.33
N ARG A 8 -8.53 -15.80 16.99
CA ARG A 8 -7.20 -16.04 17.55
C ARG A 8 -7.21 -17.11 18.62
N GLY A 9 -8.27 -17.17 19.43
CA GLY A 9 -8.45 -18.21 20.40
C GLY A 9 -8.57 -19.59 19.77
N LEU A 10 -9.34 -19.71 18.70
CA LEU A 10 -9.48 -20.95 17.95
C LEU A 10 -8.16 -21.39 17.33
N LYS A 11 -7.39 -20.46 16.82
CA LYS A 11 -6.06 -20.76 16.27
C LYS A 11 -5.14 -21.34 17.35
N ARG A 12 -5.16 -20.78 18.56
CA ARG A 12 -4.34 -21.29 19.65
C ARG A 12 -4.71 -22.71 20.05
N GLU A 13 -5.95 -23.10 19.78
CA GLU A 13 -6.41 -24.48 20.00
C GLU A 13 -5.98 -25.44 18.89
N GLY A 14 -5.26 -24.96 17.89
CA GLY A 14 -4.80 -25.79 16.79
C GLY A 14 -5.81 -26.02 15.67
N ARG A 15 -6.86 -25.19 15.61
CA ARG A 15 -7.89 -25.32 14.57
C ARG A 15 -7.44 -24.68 13.27
N ALA A 16 -7.81 -25.33 12.16
CA ALA A 16 -7.61 -24.75 10.84
C ALA A 16 -8.82 -23.85 10.52
N ILE A 17 -8.54 -22.61 10.12
CA ILE A 17 -9.58 -21.62 9.86
C ILE A 17 -9.33 -20.98 8.49
N VAL A 18 -10.38 -20.92 7.69
CA VAL A 18 -10.34 -20.23 6.39
C VAL A 18 -11.27 -19.03 6.47
N ILE A 19 -10.74 -17.87 6.11
CA ILE A 19 -11.50 -16.61 6.12
C ILE A 19 -11.48 -16.03 4.72
N SER A 20 -12.64 -15.61 4.23
CA SER A 20 -12.74 -14.83 3.01
C SER A 20 -13.06 -13.40 3.41
N THR A 21 -12.22 -12.46 3.00
CA THR A 21 -12.37 -11.07 3.39
C THR A 21 -11.79 -10.14 2.33
N HIS A 22 -12.26 -8.90 2.30
CA HIS A 22 -11.66 -7.84 1.52
C HIS A 22 -11.04 -6.76 2.42
N TYR A 23 -11.00 -7.00 3.73
CA TYR A 23 -10.38 -6.08 4.67
C TYR A 23 -8.94 -6.53 4.93
N MET A 24 -8.00 -5.76 4.42
CA MET A 24 -6.59 -6.14 4.46
C MET A 24 -6.00 -6.10 5.87
N ASP A 25 -6.54 -5.30 6.75
CA ASP A 25 -6.12 -5.29 8.16
C ASP A 25 -6.47 -6.61 8.86
N GLU A 26 -7.61 -7.23 8.52
CA GLU A 26 -7.93 -8.57 9.02
C GLU A 26 -6.90 -9.58 8.53
N VAL A 27 -6.49 -9.46 7.26
CA VAL A 27 -5.50 -10.34 6.68
C VAL A 27 -4.17 -10.24 7.43
N GLU A 28 -3.69 -9.03 7.67
CA GLU A 28 -2.41 -8.83 8.36
C GLU A 28 -2.46 -9.31 9.81
N TYR A 29 -3.58 -9.11 10.47
CA TYR A 29 -3.70 -9.40 11.89
C TYR A 29 -3.98 -10.88 12.19
N LEU A 30 -4.77 -11.53 11.34
CA LEU A 30 -5.31 -12.86 11.64
C LEU A 30 -4.69 -14.00 10.83
N CYS A 31 -4.26 -13.74 9.62
CA CYS A 31 -3.93 -14.81 8.69
C CYS A 31 -2.46 -15.18 8.73
N ASP A 32 -2.20 -16.47 8.75
CA ASP A 32 -0.84 -17.01 8.62
C ASP A 32 -0.44 -17.11 7.14
N ARG A 33 -1.39 -17.46 6.29
CA ARG A 33 -1.19 -17.53 4.84
C ARG A 33 -2.37 -16.91 4.12
N VAL A 34 -2.08 -16.34 2.96
CA VAL A 34 -3.04 -15.57 2.19
C VAL A 34 -3.04 -16.04 0.75
N LEU A 35 -4.22 -16.16 0.18
CA LEU A 35 -4.40 -16.32 -1.26
C LEU A 35 -5.09 -15.05 -1.75
N VAL A 36 -4.43 -14.32 -2.63
CA VAL A 36 -5.03 -13.13 -3.24
C VAL A 36 -5.72 -13.56 -4.53
N MET A 37 -7.01 -13.32 -4.60
CA MET A 37 -7.83 -13.74 -5.73
C MET A 37 -8.49 -12.54 -6.39
N ASP A 38 -8.59 -12.56 -7.69
CA ASP A 38 -9.34 -11.58 -8.46
C ASP A 38 -9.86 -12.23 -9.72
N ARG A 39 -11.14 -11.99 -10.02
CA ARG A 39 -11.80 -12.50 -11.22
C ARG A 39 -11.66 -14.01 -11.38
N GLY A 40 -11.79 -14.73 -10.28
CA GLY A 40 -11.74 -16.20 -10.28
C GLY A 40 -10.34 -16.78 -10.41
N ARG A 41 -9.30 -15.97 -10.31
CA ARG A 41 -7.92 -16.44 -10.40
C ARG A 41 -7.15 -16.14 -9.14
N ILE A 42 -6.26 -17.05 -8.78
CA ILE A 42 -5.30 -16.82 -7.69
C ILE A 42 -4.12 -16.06 -8.27
N LEU A 43 -3.92 -14.84 -7.80
CA LEU A 43 -2.84 -13.97 -8.28
C LEU A 43 -1.53 -14.19 -7.53
N ALA A 44 -1.63 -14.50 -6.24
CA ALA A 44 -0.48 -14.69 -5.38
C ALA A 44 -0.86 -15.47 -4.15
N SER A 45 0.10 -16.15 -3.54
CA SER A 45 -0.10 -16.84 -2.27
C SER A 45 1.18 -16.79 -1.45
N GLY A 46 1.03 -16.77 -0.13
CA GLY A 46 2.16 -16.73 0.79
C GLY A 46 1.75 -16.16 2.14
N THR A 47 2.72 -15.91 2.99
CA THR A 47 2.47 -15.18 4.22
C THR A 47 2.29 -13.71 3.88
N PRO A 48 1.60 -12.92 4.74
CA PRO A 48 1.49 -11.48 4.50
C PRO A 48 2.86 -10.82 4.30
N ARG A 49 3.85 -11.20 5.10
CA ARG A 49 5.21 -10.64 4.98
C ARG A 49 5.84 -10.98 3.62
N GLU A 50 5.73 -12.23 3.18
CA GLU A 50 6.25 -12.64 1.87
C GLU A 50 5.61 -11.83 0.75
N LEU A 51 4.29 -11.64 0.82
CA LEU A 51 3.57 -10.89 -0.20
C LEU A 51 3.95 -9.41 -0.20
N MET A 52 4.12 -8.83 0.97
CA MET A 52 4.56 -7.43 1.07
C MET A 52 5.97 -7.24 0.53
N ASN A 53 6.86 -8.19 0.78
CA ASN A 53 8.23 -8.11 0.28
C ASN A 53 8.31 -8.30 -1.23
N GLU A 54 7.47 -9.17 -1.80
CA GLU A 54 7.54 -9.50 -3.22
C GLU A 54 6.77 -8.52 -4.10
N TYR A 55 5.59 -8.11 -3.67
CA TYR A 55 4.67 -7.31 -4.49
C TYR A 55 4.44 -5.89 -4.00
N GLY A 56 4.75 -5.60 -2.74
CA GLY A 56 4.57 -4.27 -2.20
C GLY A 56 5.71 -3.34 -2.56
N PRO A 57 5.48 -2.04 -2.48
CA PRO A 57 6.56 -1.07 -2.62
C PRO A 57 7.49 -1.12 -1.41
N GLU A 58 8.68 -0.52 -1.52
CA GLU A 58 9.55 -0.37 -0.35
C GLU A 58 8.88 0.47 0.71
N SER A 59 8.26 1.58 0.29
CA SER A 59 7.46 2.41 1.16
C SER A 59 6.46 3.23 0.37
N VAL A 60 5.62 3.97 1.07
CA VAL A 60 4.68 4.93 0.48
C VAL A 60 5.02 6.31 1.04
N VAL A 61 5.22 7.27 0.15
CA VAL A 61 5.47 8.66 0.54
C VAL A 61 4.15 9.42 0.42
N GLU A 62 3.67 9.97 1.53
CA GLU A 62 2.43 10.73 1.57
C GLU A 62 2.77 12.21 1.65
N ILE A 63 2.24 13.00 0.75
CA ILE A 63 2.50 14.44 0.71
C ILE A 63 1.20 15.23 0.59
N GLU A 64 1.17 16.36 1.29
CA GLU A 64 0.13 17.36 1.12
C GLU A 64 0.61 18.36 0.08
N LEU A 65 0.02 18.33 -1.09
CA LEU A 65 0.27 19.31 -2.13
C LEU A 65 -1.06 19.86 -2.60
N ASP A 66 -1.04 21.10 -3.04
CA ASP A 66 -2.21 21.66 -3.71
C ASP A 66 -2.39 20.93 -5.03
N GLN A 67 -3.37 20.05 -5.08
CA GLN A 67 -3.61 19.18 -6.22
C GLN A 67 -3.88 19.94 -7.52
N ARG A 68 -4.32 21.19 -7.42
CA ARG A 68 -4.59 22.02 -8.59
C ARG A 68 -3.32 22.44 -9.33
N HIS A 69 -2.18 22.38 -8.64
CA HIS A 69 -0.90 22.83 -9.18
C HIS A 69 0.09 21.68 -9.39
N VAL A 70 -0.35 20.45 -9.16
CA VAL A 70 0.52 19.28 -9.24
C VAL A 70 0.20 18.47 -10.49
N ASP A 71 1.25 18.18 -11.24
CA ASP A 71 1.16 17.29 -12.40
C ASP A 71 1.47 15.87 -11.91
N THR A 72 0.43 15.06 -11.74
CA THR A 72 0.59 13.68 -11.28
C THR A 72 1.36 12.83 -12.29
N ALA A 73 1.29 13.18 -13.59
CA ALA A 73 2.07 12.48 -14.60
C ALA A 73 3.56 12.72 -14.39
N ALA A 74 3.94 13.95 -14.02
CA ALA A 74 5.34 14.25 -13.72
C ALA A 74 5.83 13.48 -12.51
N LEU A 75 5.00 13.37 -11.46
CA LEU A 75 5.35 12.59 -10.27
C LEU A 75 5.48 11.11 -10.58
N SER A 76 4.60 10.56 -11.41
CA SER A 76 4.67 9.15 -11.78
C SER A 76 5.89 8.86 -12.67
N GLY A 77 6.47 9.88 -13.28
CA GLY A 77 7.67 9.77 -14.08
C GLY A 77 8.97 9.79 -13.27
N LEU A 78 8.92 10.03 -11.96
CA LEU A 78 10.10 9.95 -11.12
C LEU A 78 10.63 8.52 -11.12
N ASP A 79 11.95 8.38 -11.17
CA ASP A 79 12.63 7.13 -11.47
C ASP A 79 12.21 5.94 -10.59
N ALA A 80 12.13 6.15 -9.29
CA ALA A 80 11.81 5.07 -8.35
C ALA A 80 10.33 4.97 -8.01
N VAL A 81 9.48 5.85 -8.55
CA VAL A 81 8.04 5.83 -8.29
C VAL A 81 7.38 4.77 -9.15
N THR A 82 6.67 3.84 -8.52
CA THR A 82 5.98 2.75 -9.20
C THR A 82 4.49 3.01 -9.36
N GLY A 83 3.95 3.97 -8.64
CA GLY A 83 2.54 4.34 -8.75
C GLY A 83 2.24 5.62 -8.01
N VAL A 84 1.20 6.30 -8.43
CA VAL A 84 0.71 7.53 -7.80
C VAL A 84 -0.78 7.40 -7.57
N LYS A 85 -1.22 7.79 -6.39
CA LYS A 85 -2.63 7.83 -6.06
C LYS A 85 -2.95 9.16 -5.41
N VAL A 86 -4.04 9.78 -5.84
CA VAL A 86 -4.55 10.99 -5.21
C VAL A 86 -5.69 10.58 -4.28
N ASP A 87 -5.56 10.94 -3.01
CA ASP A 87 -6.53 10.58 -1.97
C ASP A 87 -6.84 11.82 -1.16
N ASP A 88 -8.09 12.28 -1.21
CA ASP A 88 -8.56 13.49 -0.55
C ASP A 88 -7.62 14.69 -0.80
N GLU A 89 -6.86 15.10 0.21
CA GLU A 89 -5.94 16.22 0.11
C GLU A 89 -4.49 15.76 0.01
N ARG A 90 -4.27 14.46 -0.16
CA ARG A 90 -2.94 13.87 -0.18
C ARG A 90 -2.63 13.19 -1.48
N ILE A 91 -1.34 13.18 -1.79
CA ILE A 91 -0.82 12.41 -2.90
C ILE A 91 0.04 11.30 -2.31
N LEU A 92 -0.21 10.08 -2.75
CA LEU A 92 0.53 8.90 -2.32
C LEU A 92 1.46 8.46 -3.44
N LEU A 93 2.75 8.42 -3.14
CA LEU A 93 3.75 7.92 -4.09
C LEU A 93 4.22 6.56 -3.61
N TYR A 94 3.95 5.53 -4.38
CA TYR A 94 4.46 4.19 -4.13
C TYR A 94 5.85 4.11 -4.70
N THR A 95 6.82 3.72 -3.91
CA THR A 95 8.21 3.78 -4.34
C THR A 95 8.96 2.47 -4.11
N ALA A 96 9.81 2.12 -5.05
CA ALA A 96 10.74 1.02 -4.92
C ALA A 96 12.03 1.45 -4.19
N HIS A 97 12.27 2.74 -4.05
CA HIS A 97 13.47 3.27 -3.41
C HIS A 97 13.15 4.60 -2.72
N THR A 98 12.93 4.53 -1.43
CA THR A 98 12.44 5.67 -0.65
C THR A 98 13.34 6.89 -0.72
N ALA A 99 14.62 6.72 -0.45
CA ALA A 99 15.56 7.84 -0.42
C ALA A 99 15.65 8.53 -1.78
N ARG A 100 15.67 7.76 -2.86
CA ARG A 100 15.70 8.30 -4.21
C ARG A 100 14.46 9.14 -4.50
N THR A 101 13.30 8.63 -4.12
CA THR A 101 12.04 9.34 -4.35
C THR A 101 11.99 10.64 -3.55
N LEU A 102 12.45 10.63 -2.30
CA LEU A 102 12.48 11.85 -1.50
C LEU A 102 13.37 12.92 -2.11
N MET A 103 14.53 12.52 -2.61
CA MET A 103 15.45 13.45 -3.27
C MET A 103 14.86 14.01 -4.56
N ASP A 104 14.29 13.14 -5.39
CA ASP A 104 13.69 13.54 -6.66
C ASP A 104 12.47 14.44 -6.44
N LEU A 105 11.67 14.13 -5.42
CA LEU A 105 10.51 14.95 -5.07
C LEU A 105 10.93 16.34 -4.61
N ALA A 106 11.96 16.44 -3.77
CA ALA A 106 12.46 17.72 -3.32
C ALA A 106 12.97 18.57 -4.49
N ALA A 107 13.71 17.94 -5.41
CA ALA A 107 14.20 18.62 -6.60
C ALA A 107 13.03 19.10 -7.50
N TYR A 108 12.03 18.26 -7.69
CA TYR A 108 10.84 18.61 -8.45
C TYR A 108 10.12 19.81 -7.82
N ALA A 109 9.88 19.75 -6.52
CA ALA A 109 9.19 20.84 -5.82
C ALA A 109 9.96 22.16 -5.92
N GLN A 110 11.28 22.10 -5.85
CA GLN A 110 12.13 23.28 -5.98
C GLN A 110 12.05 23.86 -7.38
N ARG A 111 12.12 23.02 -8.41
CA ARG A 111 12.03 23.49 -9.81
C ARG A 111 10.68 24.14 -10.12
N MET A 112 9.61 23.57 -9.59
CA MET A 112 8.26 24.05 -9.84
C MET A 112 7.81 25.11 -8.84
N ASN A 113 8.67 25.46 -7.89
CA ASN A 113 8.35 26.40 -6.83
C ASN A 113 7.08 26.03 -6.09
N LEU A 114 6.93 24.73 -5.79
CA LEU A 114 5.79 24.21 -5.05
C LEU A 114 6.16 24.05 -3.58
N PRO A 115 5.38 24.61 -2.66
CA PRO A 115 5.62 24.34 -1.25
C PRO A 115 5.24 22.91 -0.93
N LEU A 116 6.15 22.15 -0.35
CA LEU A 116 5.83 20.86 0.21
C LEU A 116 5.20 21.08 1.58
N GLY A 117 3.99 20.60 1.76
CA GLY A 117 3.33 20.63 3.03
C GLY A 117 3.83 19.50 3.91
N ASP A 118 2.93 18.90 4.66
CA ASP A 118 3.28 17.78 5.52
C ASP A 118 3.72 16.58 4.66
N LEU A 119 4.86 16.02 4.99
CA LEU A 119 5.43 14.89 4.27
C LEU A 119 5.74 13.79 5.26
N ARG A 120 5.28 12.58 4.98
CA ARG A 120 5.58 11.43 5.81
C ARG A 120 5.75 10.18 4.95
N THR A 121 6.47 9.21 5.49
CA THR A 121 6.64 7.91 4.86
C THR A 121 6.02 6.85 5.74
N ARG A 122 5.52 5.79 5.13
CA ARG A 122 5.03 4.63 5.86
C ARG A 122 5.46 3.35 5.16
N SER A 123 5.51 2.27 5.93
CA SER A 123 5.82 0.95 5.38
C SER A 123 4.67 0.47 4.49
N ALA A 124 4.98 -0.45 3.58
CA ALA A 124 3.97 -1.10 2.78
C ALA A 124 3.01 -1.91 3.66
N SER A 125 1.77 -2.02 3.21
CA SER A 125 0.73 -2.81 3.87
C SER A 125 0.14 -3.80 2.86
N MET A 126 -0.74 -4.68 3.34
CA MET A 126 -1.44 -5.59 2.43
C MET A 126 -2.38 -4.86 1.48
N ASP A 127 -2.87 -3.68 1.83
CA ASP A 127 -3.62 -2.84 0.89
C ASP A 127 -2.77 -2.51 -0.33
N ASP A 128 -1.51 -2.16 -0.11
CA ASP A 128 -0.60 -1.83 -1.20
C ASP A 128 -0.33 -3.04 -2.09
N VAL A 129 -0.21 -4.23 -1.50
CA VAL A 129 -0.05 -5.49 -2.24
C VAL A 129 -1.27 -5.76 -3.10
N PHE A 130 -2.46 -5.63 -2.53
CA PHE A 130 -3.70 -5.88 -3.25
C PHE A 130 -3.85 -4.93 -4.44
N ILE A 131 -3.55 -3.64 -4.23
CA ILE A 131 -3.59 -2.64 -5.31
C ILE A 131 -2.58 -2.98 -6.40
N ALA A 132 -1.36 -3.38 -6.01
CA ALA A 132 -0.33 -3.74 -6.98
C ALA A 132 -0.73 -4.95 -7.84
N LEU A 133 -1.37 -5.94 -7.23
CA LEU A 133 -1.76 -7.17 -7.93
C LEU A 133 -3.02 -7.02 -8.76
N THR A 134 -3.98 -6.22 -8.31
CA THR A 134 -5.29 -6.13 -8.94
C THR A 134 -5.54 -4.83 -9.68
N GLY A 135 -4.79 -3.78 -9.36
CA GLY A 135 -5.04 -2.43 -9.85
C GLY A 135 -6.27 -1.78 -9.24
N ARG A 136 -6.82 -2.36 -8.18
CA ARG A 136 -8.04 -1.87 -7.53
C ARG A 136 -7.75 -1.38 -6.12
N SER A 137 -8.39 -0.28 -5.76
CA SER A 137 -8.35 0.19 -4.38
C SER A 137 -9.39 -0.59 -3.57
N VAL A 138 -8.97 -1.11 -2.42
CA VAL A 138 -9.89 -1.77 -1.48
C VAL A 138 -10.45 -0.69 -0.57
N ARG A 139 -11.69 -0.35 -0.79
CA ARG A 139 -12.39 0.59 0.06
C ARG A 139 -13.72 0.01 0.47
N ALA A 140 -13.92 0.02 1.74
CA ALA A 140 -15.22 -0.35 2.27
C ALA A 140 -16.21 0.79 2.04
#